data_3b1ba4edb04a1f3937abf40a1d985fe0
#
_entry.id   3b1ba4edb04a1f3937abf40a1d985fe0
#
_cell.length_a   1.000
_cell.length_b   1.000
_cell.length_c   1.000
_cell.angle_alpha   90.00
_cell.angle_beta   90.00
_cell.angle_gamma   90.00
#
_symmetry.space_group_name_H-M   'P 1'
#
loop_
_entity.id
_entity.type
_entity.pdbx_description
1 polymer ?
#
loop_
_entity_poly.entity_id
_entity_poly.type
_entity_poly.pdbx_seq_one_letter_code
_entity_poly.pdbx_strand_id
1 'polypeptide(L)'
;MIKDIDFIVGGSFGDESKGMTAKLFADRAEEEGHPYRWTGRVGGQNAEHRIIHKSCTFCARVLPSASCYRPDIVAVLGAGHCFIPDHLIREATHLGLPLDRVVVDPHAMWLKPEHAGASLETGNERGTTGWGIGAAIAEKVRRRPGTQLIGDCEQLRDALGKNLCSVPEWIAEHGGPGLVEGSQGALLSLDHGYYPHCTAKNVTVPTIAGEFGFSHKRIRRVIGVFRFVFMRVPGPSGPSAGKEITYDEVETRTSLRLPHHTRLQGDTTRWKASLRPEGADEERLFDFSLEELYKSHLLNGYDALVVTFADFHRRGNYRVTRWDDLHPDTRTLVGQIERTVNVPVVLVRTGPGEHDNIWRE
;
A
#
# COMPACT_ATOMS: atom_id res chain seq x y z
N MET A 1 22.19 -15.51 8.68
CA MET A 1 21.02 -14.66 8.97
C MET A 1 19.82 -15.33 8.35
N ILE A 2 18.76 -15.53 9.11
CA ILE A 2 17.54 -16.24 8.64
C ILE A 2 16.77 -15.32 7.72
N LYS A 3 16.30 -15.81 6.56
CA LYS A 3 15.38 -15.10 5.68
C LYS A 3 13.95 -15.37 6.16
N ASP A 4 13.35 -14.39 6.79
CA ASP A 4 12.08 -14.54 7.52
C ASP A 4 11.06 -13.39 7.27
N ILE A 5 11.38 -12.43 6.39
CA ILE A 5 10.52 -11.28 6.13
C ILE A 5 10.02 -11.31 4.69
N ASP A 6 8.71 -11.31 4.53
CA ASP A 6 8.03 -11.15 3.25
C ASP A 6 7.62 -9.70 3.02
N PHE A 7 7.69 -9.26 1.77
CA PHE A 7 7.27 -7.93 1.35
C PHE A 7 6.07 -8.02 0.42
N ILE A 8 5.06 -7.20 0.65
CA ILE A 8 3.95 -6.93 -0.27
C ILE A 8 4.05 -5.50 -0.72
N VAL A 9 4.38 -5.28 -1.99
CA VAL A 9 4.62 -3.94 -2.54
C VAL A 9 3.79 -3.70 -3.79
N GLY A 10 3.34 -2.47 -3.96
CA GLY A 10 2.65 -2.07 -5.17
C GLY A 10 3.59 -1.97 -6.35
N GLY A 11 3.21 -2.54 -7.47
CA GLY A 11 4.04 -2.57 -8.67
C GLY A 11 3.83 -1.40 -9.62
N SER A 12 2.67 -0.72 -9.56
CA SER A 12 2.33 0.37 -10.47
C SER A 12 2.24 1.74 -9.77
N PHE A 13 1.06 2.33 -9.68
CA PHE A 13 0.85 3.68 -9.15
C PHE A 13 0.08 3.72 -7.82
N GLY A 14 0.00 2.61 -7.14
CA GLY A 14 -0.83 2.46 -5.95
C GLY A 14 -2.22 1.93 -6.28
N ASP A 15 -3.04 1.81 -5.23
CA ASP A 15 -4.42 1.31 -5.32
C ASP A 15 -4.57 -0.13 -5.87
N GLU A 16 -3.53 -0.94 -5.66
CA GLU A 16 -3.46 -2.32 -6.14
C GLU A 16 -4.07 -3.34 -5.17
N SER A 17 -4.79 -2.91 -4.13
CA SER A 17 -5.37 -3.80 -3.11
C SER A 17 -4.33 -4.52 -2.22
N LYS A 18 -3.23 -3.83 -1.89
CA LYS A 18 -2.15 -4.37 -1.03
C LYS A 18 -2.64 -4.82 0.33
N GLY A 19 -3.52 -4.04 0.98
CA GLY A 19 -4.06 -4.41 2.29
C GLY A 19 -4.80 -5.75 2.28
N MET A 20 -5.64 -5.97 1.27
CA MET A 20 -6.33 -7.25 1.12
C MET A 20 -5.37 -8.38 0.73
N THR A 21 -4.34 -8.09 -0.05
CA THR A 21 -3.28 -9.05 -0.36
C THR A 21 -2.50 -9.43 0.91
N ALA A 22 -2.13 -8.46 1.75
CA ALA A 22 -1.47 -8.72 3.03
C ALA A 22 -2.31 -9.62 3.95
N LYS A 23 -3.63 -9.36 4.00
CA LYS A 23 -4.58 -10.23 4.71
C LYS A 23 -4.53 -11.66 4.19
N LEU A 24 -4.68 -11.85 2.89
CA LEU A 24 -4.73 -13.19 2.29
C LEU A 24 -3.45 -13.98 2.51
N PHE A 25 -2.29 -13.32 2.45
CA PHE A 25 -1.01 -13.97 2.75
C PHE A 25 -0.85 -14.27 4.25
N ALA A 26 -1.37 -13.42 5.14
CA ALA A 26 -1.35 -13.69 6.58
C ALA A 26 -2.25 -14.86 6.95
N ASP A 27 -3.44 -14.95 6.37
CA ASP A 27 -4.37 -16.08 6.59
C ASP A 27 -3.76 -17.39 6.06
N ARG A 28 -3.23 -17.37 4.84
CA ARG A 28 -2.58 -18.55 4.25
C ARG A 28 -1.38 -19.04 5.06
N ALA A 29 -0.55 -18.14 5.55
CA ALA A 29 0.58 -18.48 6.41
C ALA A 29 0.14 -19.16 7.71
N GLU A 30 -1.00 -18.73 8.28
CA GLU A 30 -1.61 -19.37 9.44
C GLU A 30 -2.12 -20.77 9.11
N GLU A 31 -2.86 -20.92 8.01
CA GLU A 31 -3.40 -22.20 7.54
C GLU A 31 -2.28 -23.22 7.26
N GLU A 32 -1.14 -22.76 6.74
CA GLU A 32 0.05 -23.58 6.47
C GLU A 32 0.90 -23.85 7.73
N GLY A 33 0.53 -23.33 8.92
CA GLY A 33 1.24 -23.52 10.17
C GLY A 33 2.53 -22.70 10.33
N HIS A 34 2.69 -21.65 9.55
CA HIS A 34 3.83 -20.75 9.55
C HIS A 34 3.44 -19.27 9.73
N PRO A 35 2.66 -18.92 10.79
CA PRO A 35 2.09 -17.61 10.96
C PRO A 35 3.15 -16.52 11.09
N TYR A 36 2.82 -15.33 10.58
CA TYR A 36 3.60 -14.14 10.86
C TYR A 36 3.42 -13.71 12.31
N ARG A 37 4.51 -13.33 12.97
CA ARG A 37 4.50 -12.83 14.34
C ARG A 37 4.27 -11.33 14.41
N TRP A 38 4.70 -10.62 13.38
CA TRP A 38 4.52 -9.19 13.25
C TRP A 38 4.22 -8.80 11.81
N THR A 39 3.56 -7.66 11.68
CA THR A 39 3.30 -7.03 10.40
C THR A 39 3.76 -5.59 10.46
N GLY A 40 4.36 -5.13 9.36
CA GLY A 40 5.01 -3.83 9.33
C GLY A 40 4.51 -2.91 8.25
N ARG A 41 4.55 -1.61 8.50
CA ARG A 41 4.21 -0.59 7.51
C ARG A 41 5.15 0.61 7.61
N VAL A 42 5.50 1.15 6.44
CA VAL A 42 6.13 2.45 6.27
C VAL A 42 5.39 3.23 5.18
N GLY A 43 5.59 4.51 5.13
CA GLY A 43 4.93 5.41 4.18
C GLY A 43 4.24 6.55 4.89
N GLY A 44 3.02 6.85 4.52
CA GLY A 44 2.25 7.92 5.15
C GLY A 44 0.77 7.58 5.22
N GLN A 45 0.07 8.20 6.15
CA GLN A 45 -1.38 8.04 6.32
C GLN A 45 -2.24 8.54 5.14
N ASN A 46 -1.61 9.08 4.10
CA ASN A 46 -2.26 9.39 2.83
C ASN A 46 -2.70 8.14 2.05
N ALA A 47 -2.13 6.97 2.34
CA ALA A 47 -2.53 5.69 1.78
C ALA A 47 -3.49 4.97 2.73
N GLU A 48 -4.68 4.65 2.24
CA GLU A 48 -5.65 3.81 2.95
C GLU A 48 -5.53 2.37 2.46
N HIS A 49 -5.44 1.44 3.42
CA HIS A 49 -5.55 0.01 3.13
C HIS A 49 -6.88 -0.50 3.66
N ARG A 50 -7.66 -1.09 2.76
CA ARG A 50 -8.96 -1.67 3.08
C ARG A 50 -8.87 -3.17 3.10
N ILE A 51 -9.49 -3.76 4.14
CA ILE A 51 -9.53 -5.21 4.35
C ILE A 51 -10.98 -5.62 4.57
N ILE A 52 -11.37 -6.74 3.99
CA ILE A 52 -12.65 -7.38 4.27
C ILE A 52 -12.37 -8.69 4.99
N HIS A 53 -12.92 -8.85 6.18
CA HIS A 53 -12.80 -10.05 6.99
C HIS A 53 -14.16 -10.39 7.63
N LYS A 54 -14.68 -11.59 7.41
CA LYS A 54 -15.99 -12.06 7.90
C LYS A 54 -17.12 -11.03 7.68
N SER A 55 -17.19 -10.49 6.46
CA SER A 55 -18.14 -9.46 6.04
C SER A 55 -18.00 -8.09 6.71
N CYS A 56 -17.04 -7.90 7.61
CA CYS A 56 -16.67 -6.58 8.14
C CYS A 56 -15.61 -5.92 7.27
N THR A 57 -15.71 -4.60 7.09
CA THR A 57 -14.70 -3.80 6.39
C THR A 57 -13.88 -3.04 7.39
N PHE A 58 -12.56 -3.22 7.34
CA PHE A 58 -11.58 -2.48 8.12
C PHE A 58 -10.82 -1.54 7.20
N CYS A 59 -10.59 -0.31 7.64
CA CYS A 59 -9.83 0.69 6.90
C CYS A 59 -8.67 1.17 7.79
N ALA A 60 -7.44 0.98 7.32
CA ALA A 60 -6.23 1.39 8.03
C ALA A 60 -5.46 2.43 7.23
N ARG A 61 -5.04 3.51 7.89
CA ARG A 61 -4.16 4.54 7.32
C ARG A 61 -2.79 4.55 7.97
N VAL A 62 -2.72 4.19 9.24
CA VAL A 62 -1.48 4.17 10.02
C VAL A 62 -1.04 2.74 10.27
N LEU A 63 -1.94 1.90 10.76
CA LEU A 63 -1.64 0.51 11.12
C LEU A 63 -1.45 -0.40 9.89
N PRO A 64 -0.61 -1.43 9.99
CA PRO A 64 -0.50 -2.45 8.96
C PRO A 64 -1.75 -3.33 8.92
N SER A 65 -2.10 -3.80 7.71
CA SER A 65 -3.39 -4.41 7.41
C SER A 65 -3.70 -5.66 8.24
N ALA A 66 -2.74 -6.57 8.39
CA ALA A 66 -3.00 -7.83 9.10
C ALA A 66 -3.32 -7.61 10.58
N SER A 67 -2.74 -6.59 11.23
CA SER A 67 -3.03 -6.28 12.64
C SER A 67 -4.46 -5.75 12.87
N CYS A 68 -5.15 -5.30 11.81
CA CYS A 68 -6.50 -4.73 11.96
C CYS A 68 -7.57 -5.78 12.32
N TYR A 69 -7.33 -7.05 12.01
CA TYR A 69 -8.27 -8.15 12.30
C TYR A 69 -7.61 -9.31 13.06
N ARG A 70 -6.29 -9.26 13.26
CA ARG A 70 -5.45 -10.24 13.96
C ARG A 70 -4.74 -9.56 15.13
N PRO A 71 -5.39 -9.40 16.28
CA PRO A 71 -4.79 -8.73 17.45
C PRO A 71 -3.62 -9.53 18.06
N ASP A 72 -3.43 -10.78 17.67
CA ASP A 72 -2.28 -11.63 18.02
C ASP A 72 -1.00 -11.25 17.26
N ILE A 73 -1.11 -10.58 16.11
CA ILE A 73 0.04 -10.11 15.31
C ILE A 73 0.45 -8.72 15.80
N VAL A 74 1.74 -8.54 16.09
CA VAL A 74 2.26 -7.23 16.49
C VAL A 74 2.33 -6.27 15.30
N ALA A 75 1.78 -5.07 15.45
CA ALA A 75 1.88 -3.99 14.47
C ALA A 75 3.20 -3.22 14.65
N VAL A 76 4.00 -3.10 13.60
CA VAL A 76 5.31 -2.42 13.65
C VAL A 76 5.35 -1.27 12.65
N LEU A 77 5.61 -0.06 13.13
CA LEU A 77 5.73 1.15 12.34
C LEU A 77 7.19 1.61 12.29
N GLY A 78 7.81 1.51 11.11
CA GLY A 78 9.23 1.83 10.91
C GLY A 78 9.53 3.34 10.92
N ALA A 79 10.80 3.69 11.03
CA ALA A 79 11.31 5.08 11.05
C ALA A 79 10.94 5.91 9.79
N GLY A 80 10.66 5.23 8.67
CA GLY A 80 10.19 5.88 7.43
C GLY A 80 8.69 6.19 7.41
N HIS A 81 7.93 5.89 8.47
CA HIS A 81 6.51 6.21 8.56
C HIS A 81 6.27 7.68 8.89
N CYS A 82 5.14 8.24 8.40
CA CYS A 82 4.75 9.62 8.62
C CYS A 82 3.26 9.68 8.95
N PHE A 83 2.91 10.10 10.18
CA PHE A 83 1.53 10.07 10.63
C PHE A 83 1.26 11.09 11.76
N ILE A 84 -0.03 11.35 12.00
CA ILE A 84 -0.52 12.14 13.11
C ILE A 84 -0.67 11.22 14.34
N PRO A 85 -0.03 11.50 15.49
CA PRO A 85 -0.09 10.66 16.69
C PRO A 85 -1.50 10.25 17.11
N ASP A 86 -2.40 11.21 17.15
CA ASP A 86 -3.80 11.02 17.52
C ASP A 86 -4.56 10.06 16.58
N HIS A 87 -4.17 10.01 15.30
CA HIS A 87 -4.76 9.07 14.34
C HIS A 87 -4.37 7.62 14.64
N LEU A 88 -3.14 7.38 15.10
CA LEU A 88 -2.72 6.04 15.52
C LEU A 88 -3.57 5.54 16.69
N ILE A 89 -3.73 6.38 17.73
CA ILE A 89 -4.48 6.01 18.93
C ILE A 89 -5.95 5.74 18.58
N ARG A 90 -6.57 6.64 17.80
CA ARG A 90 -7.97 6.47 17.38
C ARG A 90 -8.16 5.25 16.50
N GLU A 91 -7.25 5.00 15.56
CA GLU A 91 -7.32 3.85 14.65
C GLU A 91 -7.17 2.54 15.44
N ALA A 92 -6.20 2.45 16.35
CA ALA A 92 -6.04 1.30 17.23
C ALA A 92 -7.27 1.06 18.11
N THR A 93 -7.82 2.12 18.73
CA THR A 93 -9.03 2.04 19.55
C THR A 93 -10.23 1.58 18.75
N HIS A 94 -10.45 2.17 17.55
CA HIS A 94 -11.57 1.79 16.68
C HIS A 94 -11.50 0.33 16.20
N LEU A 95 -10.29 -0.16 15.96
CA LEU A 95 -10.04 -1.53 15.53
C LEU A 95 -9.95 -2.53 16.68
N GLY A 96 -10.02 -2.06 17.92
CA GLY A 96 -9.85 -2.91 19.11
C GLY A 96 -8.45 -3.51 19.25
N LEU A 97 -7.43 -2.89 18.65
CA LEU A 97 -6.05 -3.32 18.77
C LEU A 97 -5.42 -2.71 20.04
N PRO A 98 -4.99 -3.52 21.01
CA PRO A 98 -4.31 -3.02 22.21
C PRO A 98 -2.99 -2.33 21.84
N LEU A 99 -2.69 -1.18 22.47
CA LEU A 99 -1.47 -0.41 22.17
C LEU A 99 -0.18 -1.13 22.62
N ASP A 100 -0.25 -2.09 23.51
CA ASP A 100 0.87 -2.98 23.87
C ASP A 100 1.24 -3.97 22.74
N ARG A 101 0.42 -4.03 21.68
CA ARG A 101 0.68 -4.78 20.44
C ARG A 101 1.11 -3.87 19.28
N VAL A 102 1.41 -2.62 19.56
CA VAL A 102 1.86 -1.64 18.57
C VAL A 102 3.27 -1.17 18.95
N VAL A 103 4.22 -1.37 18.04
CA VAL A 103 5.61 -0.92 18.17
C VAL A 103 5.88 0.18 17.16
N VAL A 104 6.46 1.27 17.62
CA VAL A 104 6.71 2.46 16.79
C VAL A 104 8.15 2.92 16.94
N ASP A 105 8.80 3.18 15.81
CA ASP A 105 10.13 3.78 15.82
C ASP A 105 10.03 5.26 16.20
N PRO A 106 10.79 5.74 17.21
CA PRO A 106 10.76 7.14 17.62
C PRO A 106 11.21 8.13 16.55
N HIS A 107 11.95 7.66 15.53
CA HIS A 107 12.37 8.48 14.40
C HIS A 107 11.32 8.58 13.28
N ALA A 108 10.15 7.97 13.42
CA ALA A 108 9.03 8.22 12.52
C ALA A 108 8.65 9.71 12.52
N MET A 109 8.15 10.21 11.38
CA MET A 109 7.88 11.65 11.24
C MET A 109 6.51 12.02 11.79
N TRP A 110 6.46 13.02 12.65
CA TRP A 110 5.21 13.60 13.13
C TRP A 110 4.59 14.49 12.06
N LEU A 111 3.47 14.04 11.50
CA LEU A 111 2.70 14.80 10.53
C LEU A 111 1.83 15.85 11.23
N LYS A 112 1.93 17.10 10.80
CA LYS A 112 1.25 18.25 11.40
C LYS A 112 0.34 18.97 10.39
N PRO A 113 -0.65 19.74 10.83
CA PRO A 113 -1.56 20.49 9.96
C PRO A 113 -0.85 21.42 8.97
N GLU A 114 0.21 22.09 9.39
CA GLU A 114 0.99 23.01 8.54
C GLU A 114 1.65 22.32 7.34
N HIS A 115 1.97 21.02 7.45
CA HIS A 115 2.49 20.25 6.32
C HIS A 115 1.45 20.09 5.21
N ALA A 116 0.17 19.96 5.57
CA ALA A 116 -0.92 19.88 4.59
C ALA A 116 -1.03 21.20 3.81
N GLY A 117 -0.99 22.35 4.48
CA GLY A 117 -0.98 23.67 3.84
C GLY A 117 0.14 23.82 2.83
N ALA A 118 1.39 23.55 3.22
CA ALA A 118 2.56 23.62 2.34
C ALA A 118 2.48 22.66 1.14
N SER A 119 1.82 21.52 1.29
CA SER A 119 1.63 20.56 0.20
C SER A 119 0.65 21.06 -0.86
N LEU A 120 -0.31 21.89 -0.47
CA LEU A 120 -1.33 22.43 -1.36
C LEU A 120 -0.80 23.57 -2.24
N GLU A 121 0.05 24.42 -1.69
CA GLU A 121 0.69 25.51 -2.43
C GLU A 121 1.51 25.00 -3.61
N THR A 122 2.09 23.80 -3.50
CA THR A 122 2.98 23.22 -4.52
C THR A 122 2.39 22.04 -5.29
N GLY A 123 1.20 21.56 -4.91
CA GLY A 123 0.68 20.25 -5.35
C GLY A 123 -0.28 20.27 -6.53
N ASN A 124 -0.87 21.44 -6.87
CA ASN A 124 -1.92 21.51 -7.87
C ASN A 124 -1.48 21.15 -9.29
N GLU A 125 -0.18 21.25 -9.60
CA GLU A 125 0.37 20.99 -10.94
C GLU A 125 0.77 19.53 -11.18
N ARG A 126 0.79 18.69 -10.14
CA ARG A 126 1.35 17.31 -10.24
C ARG A 126 0.46 16.20 -9.67
N GLY A 127 -0.75 16.54 -9.24
CA GLY A 127 -1.64 15.60 -8.55
C GLY A 127 -1.13 15.26 -7.14
N THR A 128 -1.82 15.71 -6.12
CA THR A 128 -1.46 15.44 -4.71
C THR A 128 -2.65 14.90 -3.94
N THR A 129 -2.38 14.08 -2.93
CA THR A 129 -3.39 13.68 -1.96
C THR A 129 -3.66 14.76 -0.89
N GLY A 130 -2.84 15.82 -0.84
CA GLY A 130 -3.00 16.96 0.07
C GLY A 130 -2.71 16.67 1.55
N TRP A 131 -2.13 15.52 1.90
CA TRP A 131 -1.86 15.15 3.31
C TRP A 131 -0.59 15.77 3.88
N GLY A 132 0.26 16.39 3.06
CA GLY A 132 1.49 17.03 3.53
C GLY A 132 2.68 16.10 3.76
N ILE A 133 2.61 14.84 3.33
CA ILE A 133 3.69 13.86 3.54
C ILE A 133 5.02 14.36 2.96
N GLY A 134 5.00 14.96 1.75
CA GLY A 134 6.21 15.49 1.13
C GLY A 134 6.83 16.65 1.92
N ALA A 135 5.99 17.55 2.45
CA ALA A 135 6.45 18.66 3.29
C ALA A 135 7.07 18.18 4.60
N ALA A 136 6.44 17.19 5.24
CA ALA A 136 6.95 16.57 6.47
C ALA A 136 8.29 15.85 6.24
N ILE A 137 8.44 15.10 5.15
CA ILE A 137 9.72 14.46 4.80
C ILE A 137 10.79 15.50 4.53
N ALA A 138 10.47 16.58 3.81
CA ALA A 138 11.40 17.68 3.55
C ALA A 138 11.87 18.37 4.84
N GLU A 139 10.97 18.55 5.83
CA GLU A 139 11.33 19.06 7.15
C GLU A 139 12.33 18.13 7.85
N LYS A 140 12.05 16.83 7.90
CA LYS A 140 12.96 15.83 8.49
C LYS A 140 14.36 15.86 7.83
N VAL A 141 14.41 15.90 6.49
CA VAL A 141 15.67 15.91 5.74
C VAL A 141 16.48 17.17 6.00
N ARG A 142 15.84 18.31 6.23
CA ARG A 142 16.54 19.56 6.60
C ARG A 142 17.23 19.49 7.96
N ARG A 143 16.87 18.58 8.84
CA ARG A 143 17.51 18.31 10.15
C ARG A 143 17.67 19.58 10.99
N ARG A 144 16.66 20.48 10.97
CA ARG A 144 16.71 21.70 11.76
C ARG A 144 16.49 21.40 13.25
N PRO A 145 17.17 22.10 14.16
CA PRO A 145 16.81 22.06 15.58
C PRO A 145 15.31 22.40 15.75
N GLY A 146 14.61 21.59 16.57
CA GLY A 146 13.17 21.75 16.79
C GLY A 146 12.27 20.99 15.80
N THR A 147 12.82 20.29 14.79
CA THR A 147 12.05 19.32 14.01
C THR A 147 11.55 18.22 14.95
N GLN A 148 10.22 18.06 15.01
CA GLN A 148 9.60 17.08 15.92
C GLN A 148 9.37 15.74 15.20
N LEU A 149 9.82 14.69 15.87
CA LEU A 149 9.61 13.31 15.48
C LEU A 149 8.56 12.66 16.42
N ILE A 150 8.14 11.46 16.11
CA ILE A 150 7.17 10.72 16.93
C ILE A 150 7.69 10.50 18.34
N GLY A 151 9.00 10.31 18.53
CA GLY A 151 9.63 10.20 19.85
C GLY A 151 9.47 11.44 20.73
N ASP A 152 9.18 12.61 20.17
CA ASP A 152 8.94 13.86 20.91
C ASP A 152 7.49 13.99 21.41
N CYS A 153 6.57 13.12 20.94
CA CYS A 153 5.18 13.15 21.31
C CYS A 153 4.96 12.52 22.69
N GLU A 154 4.67 13.35 23.71
CA GLU A 154 4.42 12.91 25.07
C GLU A 154 3.26 11.91 25.15
N GLN A 155 2.15 12.21 24.48
CA GLN A 155 0.98 11.35 24.45
C GLN A 155 1.31 9.92 23.94
N LEU A 156 2.17 9.79 22.92
CA LEU A 156 2.59 8.48 22.43
C LEU A 156 3.60 7.80 23.33
N ARG A 157 4.50 8.56 23.98
CA ARG A 157 5.39 8.01 24.99
C ARG A 157 4.61 7.36 26.13
N ASP A 158 3.57 8.04 26.62
CA ASP A 158 2.73 7.54 27.70
C ASP A 158 1.89 6.33 27.24
N ALA A 159 1.33 6.39 26.04
CA ALA A 159 0.46 5.35 25.52
C ALA A 159 1.19 4.07 25.11
N LEU A 160 2.37 4.17 24.52
CA LEU A 160 3.15 3.04 23.99
C LEU A 160 4.20 2.53 25.00
N GLY A 161 4.67 3.39 25.93
CA GLY A 161 5.71 3.05 26.89
C GLY A 161 6.95 2.46 26.21
N LYS A 162 7.35 1.25 26.60
CA LYS A 162 8.51 0.54 26.04
C LYS A 162 8.41 0.18 24.55
N ASN A 163 7.22 0.25 23.97
CA ASN A 163 6.98 -0.06 22.57
C ASN A 163 7.27 1.15 21.64
N LEU A 164 7.54 2.32 22.19
CA LEU A 164 8.15 3.42 21.46
C LEU A 164 9.68 3.24 21.53
N CYS A 165 10.23 2.47 20.60
CA CYS A 165 11.62 2.03 20.65
C CYS A 165 12.23 1.84 19.26
N SER A 166 13.53 1.61 19.20
CA SER A 166 14.25 1.28 17.98
C SER A 166 13.66 0.02 17.33
N VAL A 167 13.00 0.17 16.18
CA VAL A 167 12.41 -0.96 15.45
C VAL A 167 13.45 -1.98 15.01
N PRO A 168 14.65 -1.61 14.50
CA PRO A 168 15.72 -2.59 14.20
C PRO A 168 16.08 -3.48 15.38
N GLU A 169 16.23 -2.88 16.58
CA GLU A 169 16.58 -3.61 17.81
C GLU A 169 15.42 -4.50 18.25
N TRP A 170 14.19 -3.98 18.24
CA TRP A 170 13.01 -4.76 18.55
C TRP A 170 12.85 -6.00 17.63
N ILE A 171 13.06 -5.83 16.31
CA ILE A 171 13.02 -6.94 15.34
C ILE A 171 14.18 -7.94 15.61
N ALA A 172 15.34 -7.48 16.07
CA ALA A 172 16.46 -8.35 16.40
C ALA A 172 16.17 -9.22 17.64
N GLU A 173 15.51 -8.65 18.65
CA GLU A 173 15.21 -9.32 19.91
C GLU A 173 13.96 -10.21 19.84
N HIS A 174 12.89 -9.71 19.23
CA HIS A 174 11.56 -10.34 19.21
C HIS A 174 11.22 -11.00 17.90
N GLY A 175 12.10 -10.95 16.92
CA GLY A 175 11.92 -11.30 15.52
C GLY A 175 11.20 -12.62 15.25
N GLY A 176 11.39 -13.17 14.09
CA GLY A 176 10.63 -14.27 13.53
C GLY A 176 9.90 -13.81 12.27
N PRO A 177 9.03 -14.63 11.71
CA PRO A 177 8.38 -14.32 10.44
C PRO A 177 7.64 -12.97 10.49
N GLY A 178 8.00 -12.07 9.58
CA GLY A 178 7.38 -10.76 9.43
C GLY A 178 6.77 -10.55 8.06
N LEU A 179 5.70 -9.76 7.99
CA LEU A 179 5.05 -9.34 6.75
C LEU A 179 5.08 -7.82 6.65
N VAL A 180 5.82 -7.29 5.69
CA VAL A 180 5.93 -5.83 5.47
C VAL A 180 5.09 -5.42 4.27
N GLU A 181 4.19 -4.47 4.46
CA GLU A 181 3.42 -3.88 3.38
C GLU A 181 3.92 -2.49 3.02
N GLY A 182 4.15 -2.28 1.71
CA GLY A 182 4.49 -0.98 1.16
C GLY A 182 3.27 -0.08 0.99
N SER A 183 3.50 1.21 0.93
CA SER A 183 2.52 2.21 0.53
C SER A 183 2.84 2.70 -0.88
N GLN A 184 1.83 3.15 -1.61
CA GLN A 184 1.90 3.53 -3.03
C GLN A 184 2.36 2.37 -3.93
N GLY A 185 2.87 2.67 -5.13
CA GLY A 185 3.41 1.71 -6.08
C GLY A 185 4.77 2.14 -6.60
N ALA A 186 5.58 1.19 -7.04
CA ALA A 186 6.99 1.38 -7.39
C ALA A 186 7.22 2.49 -8.43
N LEU A 187 6.28 2.66 -9.38
CA LEU A 187 6.37 3.69 -10.43
C LEU A 187 6.06 5.11 -9.93
N LEU A 188 5.69 5.25 -8.65
CA LEU A 188 5.60 6.55 -7.96
C LEU A 188 6.90 6.88 -7.18
N SER A 189 7.95 6.08 -7.28
CA SER A 189 9.23 6.38 -6.63
C SER A 189 9.81 7.71 -7.11
N LEU A 190 10.38 8.50 -6.19
CA LEU A 190 10.90 9.82 -6.47
C LEU A 190 11.97 9.81 -7.56
N ASP A 191 12.95 8.90 -7.46
CA ASP A 191 14.09 8.84 -8.35
C ASP A 191 13.85 8.01 -9.61
N HIS A 192 12.88 7.07 -9.58
CA HIS A 192 12.71 6.08 -10.64
C HIS A 192 11.30 6.08 -11.27
N GLY A 193 10.39 6.90 -10.73
CA GLY A 193 9.04 7.09 -11.26
C GLY A 193 8.95 8.12 -12.38
N TYR A 194 7.75 8.61 -12.64
CA TYR A 194 7.48 9.65 -13.65
C TYR A 194 7.58 11.04 -13.03
N TYR A 195 8.79 11.49 -12.75
CA TYR A 195 9.01 12.84 -12.19
C TYR A 195 8.43 13.94 -13.10
N PRO A 196 7.74 14.96 -12.57
CA PRO A 196 7.47 15.25 -11.15
C PRO A 196 6.21 14.57 -10.56
N HIS A 197 5.53 13.73 -11.32
CA HIS A 197 4.27 13.04 -10.94
C HIS A 197 4.54 11.78 -10.13
N CYS A 198 5.27 11.92 -9.03
CA CYS A 198 5.70 10.85 -8.14
C CYS A 198 5.44 11.23 -6.67
N THR A 199 5.68 10.30 -5.75
CA THR A 199 5.64 10.58 -4.32
C THR A 199 6.97 11.19 -3.84
N ALA A 200 7.00 11.71 -2.62
CA ALA A 200 8.16 12.44 -2.09
C ALA A 200 9.32 11.56 -1.61
N LYS A 201 9.27 10.27 -1.88
CA LYS A 201 10.32 9.31 -1.53
C LYS A 201 10.33 8.12 -2.48
N ASN A 202 11.39 7.33 -2.45
CA ASN A 202 11.37 6.02 -3.11
C ASN A 202 10.50 5.04 -2.32
N VAL A 203 9.75 4.21 -3.04
CA VAL A 203 8.80 3.24 -2.48
C VAL A 203 9.08 1.81 -2.95
N THR A 204 10.37 1.55 -3.18
CA THR A 204 10.89 0.23 -3.56
C THR A 204 11.33 -0.57 -2.33
N VAL A 205 11.44 -1.90 -2.47
CA VAL A 205 11.82 -2.80 -1.39
C VAL A 205 13.13 -2.41 -0.70
N PRO A 206 14.22 -2.03 -1.41
CA PRO A 206 15.45 -1.59 -0.76
C PRO A 206 15.24 -0.37 0.16
N THR A 207 14.43 0.60 -0.26
CA THR A 207 14.12 1.77 0.55
C THR A 207 13.28 1.40 1.76
N ILE A 208 12.23 0.58 1.57
CA ILE A 208 11.35 0.13 2.66
C ILE A 208 12.17 -0.64 3.71
N ALA A 209 13.05 -1.55 3.30
CA ALA A 209 13.94 -2.27 4.22
C ALA A 209 14.85 -1.31 5.02
N GLY A 210 15.41 -0.28 4.36
CA GLY A 210 16.19 0.78 5.00
C GLY A 210 15.37 1.61 6.00
N GLU A 211 14.11 1.89 5.68
CA GLU A 211 13.19 2.64 6.55
C GLU A 211 12.77 1.85 7.81
N PHE A 212 12.83 0.53 7.76
CA PHE A 212 12.71 -0.35 8.94
C PHE A 212 14.04 -0.57 9.65
N GLY A 213 15.17 -0.35 8.96
CA GLY A 213 16.51 -0.51 9.52
C GLY A 213 17.01 -1.95 9.62
N PHE A 214 16.41 -2.91 8.92
CA PHE A 214 16.92 -4.27 8.90
C PHE A 214 17.69 -4.61 7.60
N SER A 215 18.56 -5.63 7.71
CA SER A 215 19.37 -6.07 6.58
C SER A 215 18.51 -6.70 5.46
N HIS A 216 18.80 -6.35 4.21
CA HIS A 216 18.19 -6.99 3.03
C HIS A 216 18.35 -8.53 3.03
N LYS A 217 19.36 -9.06 3.74
CA LYS A 217 19.58 -10.51 3.89
C LYS A 217 18.46 -11.23 4.66
N ARG A 218 17.61 -10.49 5.37
CA ARG A 218 16.42 -11.03 6.03
C ARG A 218 15.22 -11.15 5.10
N ILE A 219 15.25 -10.56 3.92
CA ILE A 219 14.16 -10.66 2.95
C ILE A 219 14.06 -12.10 2.47
N ARG A 220 12.88 -12.69 2.66
CA ARG A 220 12.54 -14.04 2.23
C ARG A 220 11.90 -14.04 0.85
N ARG A 221 10.85 -13.21 0.67
CA ARG A 221 10.11 -13.07 -0.59
C ARG A 221 9.68 -11.62 -0.82
N VAL A 222 9.67 -11.23 -2.08
CA VAL A 222 9.11 -9.97 -2.55
C VAL A 222 7.91 -10.26 -3.45
N ILE A 223 6.72 -9.89 -2.99
CA ILE A 223 5.46 -10.08 -3.69
C ILE A 223 5.03 -8.76 -4.33
N GLY A 224 5.05 -8.69 -5.65
CA GLY A 224 4.58 -7.55 -6.43
C GLY A 224 3.07 -7.61 -6.65
N VAL A 225 2.35 -6.56 -6.29
CA VAL A 225 0.90 -6.47 -6.49
C VAL A 225 0.61 -5.50 -7.64
N PHE A 226 -0.13 -5.97 -8.63
CA PHE A 226 -0.56 -5.18 -9.78
C PHE A 226 -2.07 -5.28 -9.95
N ARG A 227 -2.70 -4.28 -10.54
CA ARG A 227 -4.09 -4.39 -10.97
C ARG A 227 -4.15 -4.54 -12.50
N PHE A 228 -5.17 -5.23 -13.00
CA PHE A 228 -5.35 -5.42 -14.46
C PHE A 228 -5.62 -4.11 -15.22
N VAL A 229 -6.15 -3.12 -14.54
CA VAL A 229 -6.32 -1.76 -15.06
C VAL A 229 -5.55 -0.84 -14.12
N PHE A 230 -4.47 -0.23 -14.61
CA PHE A 230 -3.68 0.70 -13.81
C PHE A 230 -4.49 1.95 -13.49
N MET A 231 -4.23 2.56 -12.35
CA MET A 231 -4.97 3.72 -11.90
C MET A 231 -4.03 4.78 -11.34
N ARG A 232 -4.29 6.02 -11.71
CA ARG A 232 -3.62 7.19 -11.14
C ARG A 232 -4.65 8.10 -10.48
N VAL A 233 -4.20 8.85 -9.48
CA VAL A 233 -5.06 9.87 -8.83
C VAL A 233 -5.58 10.88 -9.84
N PRO A 234 -6.72 11.54 -9.57
CA PRO A 234 -7.30 12.53 -10.44
C PRO A 234 -6.37 13.70 -10.76
N GLY A 235 -6.66 14.40 -11.87
CA GLY A 235 -5.95 15.60 -12.29
C GLY A 235 -4.61 15.31 -12.97
N PRO A 236 -3.65 16.24 -12.93
CA PRO A 236 -2.39 16.13 -13.66
C PRO A 236 -1.41 15.16 -12.98
N SER A 237 -1.83 13.91 -12.83
CA SER A 237 -1.08 12.88 -12.11
C SER A 237 -0.01 12.18 -12.96
N GLY A 238 0.22 12.63 -14.18
CA GLY A 238 1.26 12.13 -15.09
C GLY A 238 0.83 10.96 -15.98
N PRO A 239 1.74 10.48 -16.83
CA PRO A 239 1.46 9.43 -17.82
C PRO A 239 1.54 8.02 -17.23
N SER A 240 1.08 7.05 -18.03
CA SER A 240 1.42 5.64 -17.97
C SER A 240 1.85 5.18 -19.37
N ALA A 241 2.64 4.14 -19.49
CA ALA A 241 2.94 3.51 -20.77
C ALA A 241 1.75 2.70 -21.31
N GLY A 242 0.78 2.36 -20.46
CA GLY A 242 -0.51 1.81 -20.91
C GLY A 242 -1.38 2.85 -21.60
N LYS A 243 -2.24 2.41 -22.51
CA LYS A 243 -3.25 3.28 -23.14
C LYS A 243 -4.20 3.81 -22.05
N GLU A 244 -4.40 5.11 -21.99
CA GLU A 244 -5.45 5.71 -21.15
C GLU A 244 -6.83 5.31 -21.66
N ILE A 245 -7.71 4.89 -20.76
CA ILE A 245 -9.05 4.38 -21.04
C ILE A 245 -10.08 5.07 -20.14
N THR A 246 -11.30 5.15 -20.64
CA THR A 246 -12.41 5.76 -19.89
C THR A 246 -13.13 4.75 -19.00
N TYR A 247 -13.89 5.24 -18.05
CA TYR A 247 -14.80 4.42 -17.23
C TYR A 247 -15.83 3.70 -18.12
N ASP A 248 -16.37 4.39 -19.14
CA ASP A 248 -17.32 3.80 -20.09
C ASP A 248 -16.69 2.63 -20.88
N GLU A 249 -15.40 2.75 -21.26
CA GLU A 249 -14.70 1.63 -21.92
C GLU A 249 -14.57 0.43 -20.97
N VAL A 250 -14.27 0.65 -19.67
CA VAL A 250 -14.21 -0.43 -18.69
C VAL A 250 -15.59 -1.02 -18.44
N GLU A 251 -16.63 -0.20 -18.26
CA GLU A 251 -18.02 -0.66 -18.10
C GLU A 251 -18.49 -1.47 -19.30
N THR A 252 -18.14 -1.06 -20.52
CA THR A 252 -18.45 -1.80 -21.74
C THR A 252 -17.76 -3.16 -21.77
N ARG A 253 -16.48 -3.22 -21.37
CA ARG A 253 -15.70 -4.47 -21.34
C ARG A 253 -16.20 -5.45 -20.28
N THR A 254 -16.73 -4.95 -19.16
CA THR A 254 -17.01 -5.74 -17.95
C THR A 254 -18.49 -5.90 -17.65
N SER A 255 -19.34 -5.03 -18.16
CA SER A 255 -20.75 -4.87 -17.78
C SER A 255 -20.95 -4.58 -16.27
N LEU A 256 -19.91 -4.19 -15.60
CA LEU A 256 -19.97 -3.69 -14.22
C LEU A 256 -20.27 -2.19 -14.31
N ARG A 257 -21.27 -1.71 -13.58
CA ARG A 257 -21.35 -0.29 -13.27
C ARG A 257 -20.28 0.01 -12.25
N LEU A 258 -19.22 0.65 -12.69
CA LEU A 258 -18.20 1.15 -11.77
C LEU A 258 -18.87 2.28 -10.98
N PRO A 259 -18.84 2.23 -9.65
CA PRO A 259 -19.29 3.36 -8.89
C PRO A 259 -18.43 4.55 -9.31
N HIS A 260 -19.05 5.58 -9.92
CA HIS A 260 -18.41 6.87 -10.25
C HIS A 260 -17.72 7.54 -9.06
N HIS A 261 -17.74 6.87 -7.92
CA HIS A 261 -17.18 7.25 -6.63
C HIS A 261 -16.55 6.02 -5.95
N THR A 262 -15.60 5.34 -6.57
CA THR A 262 -14.64 4.51 -5.82
C THR A 262 -13.81 5.39 -4.87
N ARG A 263 -14.21 6.63 -4.79
CA ARG A 263 -13.70 7.66 -3.93
C ARG A 263 -14.25 7.53 -2.54
N LEU A 264 -13.35 7.19 -1.65
CA LEU A 264 -13.29 7.83 -0.33
C LEU A 264 -14.67 8.01 0.35
N GLN A 265 -15.50 6.96 0.38
CA GLN A 265 -16.57 6.83 1.36
C GLN A 265 -15.97 6.34 2.68
N GLY A 266 -15.00 7.02 3.18
CA GLY A 266 -14.55 6.98 4.53
C GLY A 266 -14.25 8.42 4.86
N ASP A 267 -14.91 8.97 5.83
CA ASP A 267 -14.78 10.27 6.51
C ASP A 267 -13.51 11.09 6.15
N THR A 268 -13.31 11.29 4.86
CA THR A 268 -12.30 12.20 4.36
C THR A 268 -12.90 13.57 4.31
N THR A 269 -13.11 14.08 5.52
CA THR A 269 -13.14 15.47 5.92
C THR A 269 -13.35 16.48 4.79
N ARG A 270 -14.36 17.32 4.96
CA ARG A 270 -14.75 18.48 4.16
C ARG A 270 -13.59 19.29 3.54
N TRP A 271 -12.38 19.21 4.09
CA TRP A 271 -11.22 19.94 3.58
C TRP A 271 -10.63 19.34 2.28
N LYS A 272 -10.78 18.05 1.99
CA LYS A 272 -10.32 17.48 0.72
C LYS A 272 -11.17 17.90 -0.49
N ALA A 273 -12.46 18.10 -0.30
CA ALA A 273 -13.35 18.53 -1.38
C ALA A 273 -13.05 19.97 -1.86
N SER A 274 -12.57 20.85 -0.96
CA SER A 274 -12.20 22.23 -1.30
C SER A 274 -10.84 22.37 -2.00
N LEU A 275 -10.08 21.29 -2.12
CA LEU A 275 -8.68 21.30 -2.58
C LEU A 275 -8.47 20.66 -3.95
N ARG A 276 -9.54 20.24 -4.62
CA ARG A 276 -9.46 19.65 -5.97
C ARG A 276 -9.71 20.73 -7.01
N PRO A 277 -8.98 20.72 -8.15
CA PRO A 277 -9.36 21.50 -9.30
C PRO A 277 -10.80 21.16 -9.70
N GLU A 278 -11.61 22.16 -10.05
CA GLU A 278 -12.94 21.94 -10.62
C GLU A 278 -12.85 20.98 -11.79
N GLY A 279 -13.68 19.92 -11.80
CA GLY A 279 -13.73 18.92 -12.86
C GLY A 279 -12.73 17.75 -12.74
N ALA A 280 -11.83 17.74 -11.75
CA ALA A 280 -10.91 16.61 -11.52
C ALA A 280 -11.54 15.61 -10.53
N ASP A 281 -12.64 15.00 -10.95
CA ASP A 281 -13.42 14.15 -10.04
C ASP A 281 -13.16 12.65 -10.14
N GLU A 282 -12.50 12.15 -11.18
CA GLU A 282 -12.30 10.73 -11.41
C GLU A 282 -10.83 10.34 -11.47
N GLU A 283 -10.48 9.17 -10.95
CA GLU A 283 -9.18 8.56 -11.17
C GLU A 283 -8.99 8.31 -12.68
N ARG A 284 -7.73 8.38 -13.11
CA ARG A 284 -7.35 8.09 -14.49
C ARG A 284 -7.01 6.61 -14.61
N LEU A 285 -7.59 5.94 -15.61
CA LEU A 285 -7.47 4.51 -15.84
C LEU A 285 -6.60 4.25 -17.07
N PHE A 286 -5.79 3.18 -16.99
CA PHE A 286 -4.89 2.78 -18.07
C PHE A 286 -4.92 1.27 -18.26
N ASP A 287 -4.82 0.81 -19.49
CA ASP A 287 -4.61 -0.60 -19.79
C ASP A 287 -3.28 -1.08 -19.16
N PHE A 288 -3.21 -2.37 -18.84
CA PHE A 288 -2.01 -2.99 -18.26
C PHE A 288 -0.80 -2.82 -19.18
N SER A 289 0.32 -2.37 -18.63
CA SER A 289 1.57 -2.19 -19.35
C SER A 289 2.63 -3.21 -18.93
N LEU A 290 3.04 -4.06 -19.86
CA LEU A 290 4.15 -5.02 -19.65
C LEU A 290 5.51 -4.31 -19.51
N GLU A 291 5.68 -3.15 -20.15
CA GLU A 291 6.87 -2.31 -20.00
C GLU A 291 7.01 -1.80 -18.57
N GLU A 292 5.92 -1.29 -18.00
CA GLU A 292 5.88 -0.79 -16.62
C GLU A 292 6.02 -1.94 -15.60
N LEU A 293 5.47 -3.11 -15.88
CA LEU A 293 5.73 -4.32 -15.09
C LEU A 293 7.22 -4.65 -15.07
N TYR A 294 7.87 -4.67 -16.23
CA TYR A 294 9.31 -4.96 -16.33
C TYR A 294 10.15 -3.93 -15.58
N LYS A 295 9.88 -2.63 -15.77
CA LYS A 295 10.54 -1.54 -15.05
C LYS A 295 10.38 -1.70 -13.54
N SER A 296 9.18 -2.02 -13.08
CA SER A 296 8.90 -2.23 -11.66
C SER A 296 9.61 -3.46 -11.09
N HIS A 297 9.71 -4.55 -11.88
CA HIS A 297 10.45 -5.75 -11.51
C HIS A 297 11.96 -5.46 -11.36
N LEU A 298 12.55 -4.69 -12.25
CA LEU A 298 13.96 -4.27 -12.14
C LEU A 298 14.24 -3.52 -10.82
N LEU A 299 13.28 -2.75 -10.32
CA LEU A 299 13.45 -1.98 -9.10
C LEU A 299 13.29 -2.82 -7.81
N ASN A 300 12.51 -3.91 -7.86
CA ASN A 300 12.09 -4.64 -6.67
C ASN A 300 12.57 -6.10 -6.64
N GLY A 301 12.84 -6.74 -7.78
CA GLY A 301 13.23 -8.15 -7.84
C GLY A 301 12.13 -9.07 -7.28
N TYR A 302 10.97 -9.10 -7.92
CA TYR A 302 9.83 -9.91 -7.46
C TYR A 302 10.13 -11.40 -7.50
N ASP A 303 9.74 -12.12 -6.44
CA ASP A 303 9.75 -13.59 -6.36
C ASP A 303 8.38 -14.17 -6.71
N ALA A 304 7.31 -13.38 -6.54
CA ALA A 304 5.94 -13.74 -6.86
C ALA A 304 5.12 -12.51 -7.25
N LEU A 305 4.08 -12.71 -8.04
CA LEU A 305 3.16 -11.66 -8.45
C LEU A 305 1.73 -11.96 -7.99
N VAL A 306 1.01 -10.91 -7.67
CA VAL A 306 -0.43 -10.91 -7.42
C VAL A 306 -1.07 -9.96 -8.41
N VAL A 307 -2.11 -10.40 -9.11
CA VAL A 307 -2.86 -9.54 -10.02
C VAL A 307 -4.30 -9.38 -9.50
N THR A 308 -4.72 -8.15 -9.35
CA THR A 308 -6.00 -7.79 -8.75
C THR A 308 -6.93 -7.10 -9.75
N PHE A 309 -8.22 -6.99 -9.40
CA PHE A 309 -9.23 -6.35 -10.26
C PHE A 309 -9.39 -7.05 -11.62
N ALA A 310 -9.39 -8.39 -11.64
CA ALA A 310 -9.68 -9.15 -12.86
C ALA A 310 -11.10 -8.88 -13.39
N ASP A 311 -12.01 -8.54 -12.51
CA ASP A 311 -13.37 -8.09 -12.80
C ASP A 311 -13.41 -6.78 -13.62
N PHE A 312 -12.39 -5.93 -13.51
CA PHE A 312 -12.22 -4.71 -14.34
C PHE A 312 -11.60 -4.98 -15.72
N HIS A 313 -11.10 -6.19 -15.95
CA HIS A 313 -10.45 -6.54 -17.21
C HIS A 313 -11.44 -7.10 -18.23
N ARG A 314 -12.27 -8.08 -17.84
CA ARG A 314 -13.23 -8.74 -18.76
C ARG A 314 -14.50 -9.16 -18.04
N ARG A 315 -15.62 -9.08 -18.78
CA ARG A 315 -16.90 -9.64 -18.37
C ARG A 315 -16.74 -11.13 -18.05
N GLY A 316 -17.36 -11.57 -16.98
CA GLY A 316 -17.36 -12.97 -16.55
C GLY A 316 -16.24 -13.31 -15.57
N ASN A 317 -15.29 -12.40 -15.29
CA ASN A 317 -14.29 -12.62 -14.25
C ASN A 317 -14.81 -12.32 -12.84
N TYR A 318 -15.95 -11.63 -12.71
CA TYR A 318 -16.46 -11.20 -11.40
C TYR A 318 -16.78 -12.39 -10.49
N ARG A 319 -16.11 -12.47 -9.35
CA ARG A 319 -16.25 -13.52 -8.32
C ARG A 319 -15.94 -14.94 -8.81
N VAL A 320 -15.17 -15.09 -9.86
CA VAL A 320 -14.66 -16.39 -10.30
C VAL A 320 -13.64 -16.89 -9.29
N THR A 321 -13.73 -18.18 -8.92
CA THR A 321 -12.86 -18.81 -7.92
C THR A 321 -12.01 -19.95 -8.48
N ARG A 322 -12.18 -20.27 -9.78
CA ARG A 322 -11.41 -21.31 -10.47
C ARG A 322 -10.69 -20.73 -11.68
N TRP A 323 -9.47 -21.14 -11.89
CA TRP A 323 -8.63 -20.68 -12.99
C TRP A 323 -9.27 -20.89 -14.38
N ASP A 324 -9.87 -22.05 -14.59
CA ASP A 324 -10.46 -22.41 -15.90
C ASP A 324 -11.70 -21.60 -16.24
N ASP A 325 -12.36 -21.03 -15.24
CA ASP A 325 -13.55 -20.20 -15.42
C ASP A 325 -13.20 -18.73 -15.73
N LEU A 326 -11.93 -18.32 -15.59
CA LEU A 326 -11.50 -16.99 -16.03
C LEU A 326 -11.60 -16.82 -17.54
N HIS A 327 -11.96 -15.62 -17.95
CA HIS A 327 -12.00 -15.26 -19.37
C HIS A 327 -10.67 -15.59 -20.06
N PRO A 328 -10.66 -16.19 -21.27
CA PRO A 328 -9.43 -16.58 -21.97
C PRO A 328 -8.41 -15.45 -22.13
N ASP A 329 -8.88 -14.21 -22.45
CA ASP A 329 -7.98 -13.05 -22.56
C ASP A 329 -7.28 -12.73 -21.24
N THR A 330 -7.96 -12.93 -20.12
CA THR A 330 -7.37 -12.70 -18.79
C THR A 330 -6.28 -13.73 -18.51
N ARG A 331 -6.54 -15.00 -18.79
CA ARG A 331 -5.51 -16.07 -18.69
C ARG A 331 -4.33 -15.80 -19.62
N THR A 332 -4.60 -15.33 -20.83
CA THR A 332 -3.54 -14.96 -21.81
C THR A 332 -2.67 -13.84 -21.27
N LEU A 333 -3.28 -12.77 -20.71
CA LEU A 333 -2.54 -11.64 -20.13
C LEU A 333 -1.72 -12.08 -18.90
N VAL A 334 -2.26 -12.91 -18.02
CA VAL A 334 -1.50 -13.49 -16.91
C VAL A 334 -0.27 -14.24 -17.42
N GLY A 335 -0.42 -15.07 -18.44
CA GLY A 335 0.71 -15.74 -19.08
C GLY A 335 1.74 -14.81 -19.72
N GLN A 336 1.30 -13.65 -20.26
CA GLN A 336 2.21 -12.61 -20.76
C GLN A 336 2.98 -11.94 -19.60
N ILE A 337 2.29 -11.61 -18.51
CA ILE A 337 2.87 -11.06 -17.27
C ILE A 337 3.98 -11.97 -16.77
N GLU A 338 3.71 -13.26 -16.60
CA GLU A 338 4.68 -14.24 -16.12
C GLU A 338 5.90 -14.34 -17.04
N ARG A 339 5.69 -14.43 -18.36
CA ARG A 339 6.80 -14.52 -19.32
C ARG A 339 7.65 -13.25 -19.39
N THR A 340 7.05 -12.08 -19.18
CA THR A 340 7.77 -10.80 -19.27
C THR A 340 8.85 -10.67 -18.22
N VAL A 341 8.61 -11.14 -17.01
CA VAL A 341 9.54 -11.01 -15.89
C VAL A 341 10.05 -12.33 -15.35
N ASN A 342 9.61 -13.46 -15.92
CA ASN A 342 9.94 -14.82 -15.48
C ASN A 342 9.61 -15.04 -13.98
N VAL A 343 8.45 -14.55 -13.54
CA VAL A 343 7.97 -14.63 -12.15
C VAL A 343 6.54 -15.16 -12.15
N PRO A 344 6.18 -16.13 -11.28
CA PRO A 344 4.84 -16.69 -11.25
C PRO A 344 3.81 -15.69 -10.69
N VAL A 345 2.61 -15.69 -11.27
CA VAL A 345 1.43 -15.07 -10.67
C VAL A 345 0.79 -16.10 -9.73
N VAL A 346 0.95 -15.93 -8.44
CA VAL A 346 0.49 -16.88 -7.41
C VAL A 346 -0.95 -16.62 -6.92
N LEU A 347 -1.49 -15.45 -7.21
CA LEU A 347 -2.84 -15.06 -6.80
C LEU A 347 -3.46 -14.13 -7.84
N VAL A 348 -4.69 -14.45 -8.24
CA VAL A 348 -5.54 -13.56 -9.05
C VAL A 348 -6.78 -13.20 -8.25
N ARG A 349 -7.05 -11.90 -8.05
CA ARG A 349 -8.25 -11.43 -7.39
C ARG A 349 -9.30 -11.00 -8.43
N THR A 350 -10.51 -11.51 -8.23
CA THR A 350 -11.62 -11.45 -9.19
C THR A 350 -12.81 -10.62 -8.71
N GLY A 351 -12.72 -10.05 -7.53
CA GLY A 351 -13.76 -9.22 -6.94
C GLY A 351 -13.35 -8.64 -5.58
N PRO A 352 -14.25 -7.89 -4.94
CA PRO A 352 -13.95 -7.20 -3.69
C PRO A 352 -13.98 -8.13 -2.45
N GLY A 353 -14.68 -9.25 -2.53
CA GLY A 353 -14.91 -10.14 -1.39
C GLY A 353 -13.66 -10.87 -0.91
N GLU A 354 -13.76 -11.41 0.30
CA GLU A 354 -12.68 -12.18 0.94
C GLU A 354 -12.31 -13.44 0.16
N HIS A 355 -13.30 -14.08 -0.46
CA HIS A 355 -13.14 -15.33 -1.20
C HIS A 355 -13.09 -15.14 -2.74
N ASP A 356 -13.17 -13.90 -3.23
CA ASP A 356 -13.13 -13.60 -4.64
C ASP A 356 -11.67 -13.64 -5.15
N ASN A 357 -11.07 -14.84 -5.11
CA ASN A 357 -9.66 -15.02 -5.45
C ASN A 357 -9.37 -16.44 -5.96
N ILE A 358 -8.30 -16.56 -6.72
CA ILE A 358 -7.77 -17.81 -7.28
C ILE A 358 -6.30 -17.92 -6.90
N TRP A 359 -5.98 -18.84 -5.99
CA TRP A 359 -4.60 -19.21 -5.72
C TRP A 359 -4.07 -20.14 -6.82
N ARG A 360 -2.83 -19.96 -7.20
CA ARG A 360 -2.12 -20.77 -8.19
C ARG A 360 -0.87 -21.36 -7.53
N GLU A 361 -0.58 -22.61 -7.86
CA GLU A 361 0.61 -23.35 -7.40
C GLU A 361 1.84 -22.98 -8.23
#